data_ee7d4d9baff1c9d25ef4e17d23164d22
#
_entry.id   ee7d4d9baff1c9d25ef4e17d23164d22
#
_cell.length_a   1.000
_cell.length_b   1.000
_cell.length_c   1.000
_cell.angle_alpha   90.00
_cell.angle_beta   90.00
_cell.angle_gamma   90.00
#
_symmetry.space_group_name_H-M   'P 1'
#
loop_
_entity.id
_entity.type
_entity.pdbx_description
1 polymer ?
#
loop_
_entity_poly.entity_id
_entity_poly.type
_entity_poly.pdbx_seq_one_letter_code
_entity_poly.pdbx_strand_id
1 'polypeptide(L)'
;MINNIAIIGSAGAIGSAFTLHFSQYYPNASIHAFSRNSSAVNHENVISHLIDYESEDSIEQAALLSSKTAPLDIVIVATGILHNDTLQPEKSLKDISEEKFNTLFKVNTIVPALVAKHFTSKLNKKNQSLFAALSARVGSISDNQLGGWYAYRASKAALNMIIKTTAIEIKRQNETAVVVGLHPGTVDSNLSKPFQSNVPESKLFTPEFSVSKMINVLEGLSPEDSGRCFAWDGTEINP
;
A
#
# COMPACT_ATOMS: atom_id res chain seq x y z
N MET A 1 7.48 -0.40 -21.22
CA MET A 1 6.31 -1.32 -21.28
C MET A 1 6.25 -2.03 -19.95
N ILE A 2 5.09 -2.08 -19.27
CA ILE A 2 4.88 -2.78 -17.99
C ILE A 2 4.65 -4.26 -18.28
N ASN A 3 5.47 -5.13 -17.70
CA ASN A 3 5.44 -6.58 -17.94
C ASN A 3 5.32 -7.42 -16.67
N ASN A 4 5.66 -6.86 -15.50
CA ASN A 4 5.69 -7.64 -14.26
C ASN A 4 5.26 -6.78 -13.06
N ILE A 5 4.20 -7.22 -12.38
CA ILE A 5 3.55 -6.46 -11.30
C ILE A 5 3.39 -7.37 -10.08
N ALA A 6 3.66 -6.85 -8.89
CA ALA A 6 3.39 -7.54 -7.63
C ALA A 6 2.41 -6.73 -6.77
N ILE A 7 1.39 -7.38 -6.23
CA ILE A 7 0.38 -6.76 -5.37
C ILE A 7 0.32 -7.53 -4.06
N ILE A 8 0.73 -6.88 -2.98
CA ILE A 8 0.76 -7.42 -1.63
C ILE A 8 -0.49 -6.95 -0.88
N GLY A 9 -1.31 -7.89 -0.42
CA GLY A 9 -2.63 -7.59 0.15
C GLY A 9 -3.77 -7.67 -0.87
N SER A 10 -3.61 -8.47 -1.92
CA SER A 10 -4.52 -8.61 -3.07
C SER A 10 -5.94 -9.10 -2.72
N ALA A 11 -6.18 -9.69 -1.54
CA ALA A 11 -7.53 -10.09 -1.11
C ALA A 11 -8.32 -8.96 -0.43
N GLY A 12 -7.68 -7.83 -0.08
CA GLY A 12 -8.36 -6.63 0.43
C GLY A 12 -9.09 -5.88 -0.68
N ALA A 13 -10.08 -5.04 -0.32
CA ALA A 13 -10.90 -4.30 -1.29
C ALA A 13 -10.04 -3.52 -2.32
N ILE A 14 -9.08 -2.73 -1.84
CA ILE A 14 -8.21 -1.93 -2.72
C ILE A 14 -7.21 -2.82 -3.47
N GLY A 15 -6.61 -3.82 -2.80
CA GLY A 15 -5.67 -4.74 -3.45
C GLY A 15 -6.31 -5.57 -4.56
N SER A 16 -7.55 -6.02 -4.36
CA SER A 16 -8.34 -6.72 -5.36
C SER A 16 -8.67 -5.82 -6.55
N ALA A 17 -9.06 -4.57 -6.29
CA ALA A 17 -9.34 -3.59 -7.34
C ALA A 17 -8.08 -3.24 -8.16
N PHE A 18 -6.90 -3.10 -7.53
CA PHE A 18 -5.63 -2.97 -8.26
C PHE A 18 -5.33 -4.20 -9.13
N THR A 19 -5.53 -5.40 -8.56
CA THR A 19 -5.29 -6.65 -9.30
C THR A 19 -6.17 -6.72 -10.53
N LEU A 20 -7.47 -6.45 -10.39
CA LEU A 20 -8.42 -6.45 -11.50
C LEU A 20 -8.08 -5.38 -12.54
N HIS A 21 -7.81 -4.14 -12.10
CA HIS A 21 -7.49 -3.07 -13.02
C HIS A 21 -6.24 -3.38 -13.84
N PHE A 22 -5.15 -3.78 -13.19
CA PHE A 22 -3.91 -4.09 -13.91
C PHE A 22 -4.04 -5.32 -14.83
N SER A 23 -4.86 -6.32 -14.46
CA SER A 23 -5.08 -7.48 -15.31
C SER A 23 -5.76 -7.13 -16.63
N GLN A 24 -6.64 -6.13 -16.61
CA GLN A 24 -7.35 -5.65 -17.79
C GLN A 24 -6.51 -4.64 -18.60
N TYR A 25 -5.80 -3.75 -17.89
CA TYR A 25 -5.07 -2.65 -18.54
C TYR A 25 -3.72 -3.09 -19.13
N TYR A 26 -3.08 -4.11 -18.52
CA TYR A 26 -1.82 -4.70 -18.98
C TYR A 26 -2.00 -6.20 -19.29
N PRO A 27 -2.73 -6.56 -20.35
CA PRO A 27 -3.10 -7.97 -20.62
C PRO A 27 -1.90 -8.90 -20.84
N ASN A 28 -0.74 -8.34 -21.23
CA ASN A 28 0.49 -9.09 -21.44
C ASN A 28 1.43 -9.12 -20.22
N ALA A 29 1.08 -8.43 -19.13
CA ALA A 29 1.90 -8.42 -17.92
C ALA A 29 1.57 -9.63 -17.03
N SER A 30 2.57 -10.17 -16.34
CA SER A 30 2.36 -11.11 -15.25
C SER A 30 2.00 -10.35 -13.97
N ILE A 31 0.88 -10.70 -13.33
CA ILE A 31 0.42 -10.05 -12.12
C ILE A 31 0.47 -11.05 -10.96
N HIS A 32 1.44 -10.87 -10.08
CA HIS A 32 1.62 -11.68 -8.88
C HIS A 32 0.79 -11.12 -7.72
N ALA A 33 -0.30 -11.80 -7.40
CA ALA A 33 -1.27 -11.39 -6.37
C ALA A 33 -1.03 -12.15 -5.06
N PHE A 34 -0.48 -11.46 -4.06
CA PHE A 34 -0.10 -12.04 -2.76
C PHE A 34 -1.14 -11.73 -1.68
N SER A 35 -1.61 -12.75 -0.97
CA SER A 35 -2.52 -12.61 0.16
C SER A 35 -2.45 -13.80 1.12
N ARG A 36 -2.96 -13.62 2.34
CA ARG A 36 -3.04 -14.71 3.35
C ARG A 36 -4.04 -15.82 2.96
N ASN A 37 -5.01 -15.47 2.14
CA ASN A 37 -6.03 -16.37 1.62
C ASN A 37 -5.98 -16.33 0.09
N SER A 38 -6.64 -17.27 -0.58
CA SER A 38 -6.73 -17.25 -2.04
C SER A 38 -7.29 -15.91 -2.56
N SER A 39 -6.71 -15.38 -3.64
CA SER A 39 -7.22 -14.16 -4.29
C SER A 39 -8.61 -14.41 -4.89
N ALA A 40 -9.47 -13.40 -4.79
CA ALA A 40 -10.79 -13.43 -5.43
C ALA A 40 -10.74 -13.10 -6.94
N VAL A 41 -9.61 -12.56 -7.44
CA VAL A 41 -9.48 -12.17 -8.85
C VAL A 41 -8.97 -13.37 -9.65
N ASN A 42 -9.82 -13.87 -10.53
CA ASN A 42 -9.49 -14.92 -11.49
C ASN A 42 -9.39 -14.32 -12.89
N HIS A 43 -8.17 -14.19 -13.41
CA HIS A 43 -7.87 -13.69 -14.74
C HIS A 43 -6.64 -14.42 -15.29
N GLU A 44 -6.54 -14.59 -16.60
CA GLU A 44 -5.50 -15.43 -17.23
C GLU A 44 -4.05 -15.00 -16.94
N ASN A 45 -3.82 -13.69 -16.73
CA ASN A 45 -2.51 -13.14 -16.44
C ASN A 45 -2.28 -12.87 -14.94
N VAL A 46 -3.19 -13.30 -14.06
CA VAL A 46 -3.08 -13.19 -12.61
C VAL A 46 -2.63 -14.50 -12.00
N ILE A 47 -1.53 -14.45 -11.26
CA ILE A 47 -0.95 -15.59 -10.56
C ILE A 47 -1.13 -15.35 -9.06
N SER A 48 -2.01 -16.13 -8.44
CA SER A 48 -2.32 -16.02 -7.01
C SER A 48 -1.31 -16.79 -6.17
N HIS A 49 -0.81 -16.14 -5.11
CA HIS A 49 0.16 -16.71 -4.18
C HIS A 49 -0.29 -16.51 -2.73
N LEU A 50 -0.02 -17.50 -1.90
CA LEU A 50 -0.11 -17.34 -0.46
C LEU A 50 1.14 -16.66 0.08
N ILE A 51 0.95 -15.78 1.07
CA ILE A 51 2.03 -15.11 1.79
C ILE A 51 1.67 -15.03 3.27
N ASP A 52 2.65 -15.35 4.11
CA ASP A 52 2.55 -15.15 5.56
C ASP A 52 3.27 -13.84 5.93
N TYR A 53 2.52 -12.84 6.36
CA TYR A 53 3.06 -11.55 6.79
C TYR A 53 3.74 -11.60 8.17
N GLU A 54 3.58 -12.68 8.93
CA GLU A 54 4.28 -12.89 10.20
C GLU A 54 5.70 -13.45 9.99
N SER A 55 5.97 -14.02 8.82
CA SER A 55 7.25 -14.59 8.43
C SER A 55 7.97 -13.71 7.43
N GLU A 56 9.14 -13.18 7.82
CA GLU A 56 9.99 -12.42 6.90
C GLU A 56 10.49 -13.29 5.74
N ASP A 57 10.82 -14.57 6.00
CA ASP A 57 11.23 -15.53 4.96
C ASP A 57 10.14 -15.70 3.90
N SER A 58 8.86 -15.73 4.30
CA SER A 58 7.74 -15.79 3.34
C SER A 58 7.68 -14.55 2.45
N ILE A 59 7.98 -13.35 3.00
CA ILE A 59 8.03 -12.10 2.23
C ILE A 59 9.22 -12.12 1.27
N GLU A 60 10.38 -12.61 1.70
CA GLU A 60 11.56 -12.76 0.84
C GLU A 60 11.29 -13.72 -0.31
N GLN A 61 10.72 -14.90 -0.04
CA GLN A 61 10.36 -15.88 -1.07
C GLN A 61 9.34 -15.31 -2.06
N ALA A 62 8.37 -14.50 -1.61
CA ALA A 62 7.43 -13.82 -2.48
C ALA A 62 8.14 -12.86 -3.45
N ALA A 63 9.14 -12.10 -2.96
CA ALA A 63 9.93 -11.19 -3.80
C ALA A 63 10.78 -11.96 -4.83
N LEU A 64 11.44 -13.06 -4.41
CA LEU A 64 12.22 -13.91 -5.30
C LEU A 64 11.36 -14.56 -6.38
N LEU A 65 10.20 -15.08 -5.99
CA LEU A 65 9.27 -15.76 -6.91
C LEU A 65 8.71 -14.80 -7.96
N SER A 66 8.24 -13.62 -7.55
CA SER A 66 7.64 -12.65 -8.47
C SER A 66 8.67 -11.99 -9.42
N SER A 67 9.95 -11.99 -9.05
CA SER A 67 11.02 -11.42 -9.88
C SER A 67 11.85 -12.48 -10.66
N LYS A 68 11.44 -13.75 -10.63
CA LYS A 68 12.22 -14.87 -11.18
C LYS A 68 12.41 -14.77 -12.70
N THR A 69 11.38 -14.35 -13.41
CA THR A 69 11.37 -14.31 -14.89
C THR A 69 11.70 -12.93 -15.45
N ALA A 70 11.33 -11.88 -14.73
CA ALA A 70 11.55 -10.50 -15.13
C ALA A 70 11.64 -9.61 -13.88
N PRO A 71 12.35 -8.46 -13.93
CA PRO A 71 12.30 -7.48 -12.85
C PRO A 71 10.89 -6.91 -12.70
N LEU A 72 10.58 -6.40 -11.50
CA LEU A 72 9.27 -5.82 -11.20
C LEU A 72 9.17 -4.38 -11.72
N ASP A 73 8.15 -4.09 -12.48
CA ASP A 73 7.86 -2.73 -12.94
C ASP A 73 6.99 -1.97 -11.92
N ILE A 74 6.06 -2.68 -11.26
CA ILE A 74 5.17 -2.09 -10.25
C ILE A 74 5.07 -3.03 -9.05
N VAL A 75 5.19 -2.45 -7.85
CA VAL A 75 4.90 -3.12 -6.57
C VAL A 75 3.88 -2.29 -5.81
N ILE A 76 2.73 -2.86 -5.50
CA ILE A 76 1.69 -2.22 -4.67
C ILE A 76 1.60 -2.94 -3.32
N VAL A 77 1.76 -2.19 -2.23
CA VAL A 77 1.56 -2.71 -0.87
C VAL A 77 0.21 -2.20 -0.36
N ALA A 78 -0.80 -3.06 -0.42
CA ALA A 78 -2.18 -2.77 -0.05
C ALA A 78 -2.59 -3.40 1.29
N THR A 79 -1.61 -3.75 2.14
CA THR A 79 -1.86 -4.22 3.51
C THR A 79 -2.24 -3.06 4.43
N GLY A 80 -3.14 -3.32 5.37
CA GLY A 80 -3.49 -2.34 6.39
C GLY A 80 -4.60 -2.85 7.31
N ILE A 81 -4.58 -2.36 8.56
CA ILE A 81 -5.60 -2.60 9.57
C ILE A 81 -5.87 -1.32 10.35
N LEU A 82 -7.11 -1.09 10.72
CA LEU A 82 -7.55 -0.01 11.61
C LEU A 82 -8.26 -0.58 12.84
N HIS A 83 -9.02 -1.64 12.64
CA HIS A 83 -9.79 -2.34 13.67
C HIS A 83 -9.96 -3.83 13.30
N ASN A 84 -10.34 -4.62 14.29
CA ASN A 84 -10.87 -5.98 14.14
C ASN A 84 -11.88 -6.24 15.27
N ASP A 85 -12.26 -7.48 15.50
CA ASP A 85 -13.27 -7.86 16.51
C ASP A 85 -12.87 -7.47 17.94
N THR A 86 -11.55 -7.41 18.25
CA THR A 86 -11.01 -7.08 19.58
C THR A 86 -10.32 -5.73 19.63
N LEU A 87 -9.93 -5.16 18.51
CA LEU A 87 -9.18 -3.93 18.41
C LEU A 87 -10.07 -2.81 17.85
N GLN A 88 -10.26 -1.75 18.63
CA GLN A 88 -10.96 -0.53 18.21
C GLN A 88 -10.01 0.68 18.33
N PRO A 89 -10.08 1.66 17.39
CA PRO A 89 -9.26 2.86 17.44
C PRO A 89 -9.50 3.67 18.73
N GLU A 90 -8.44 4.24 19.28
CA GLU A 90 -8.48 5.02 20.50
C GLU A 90 -9.20 6.36 20.29
N LYS A 91 -10.11 6.70 21.18
CA LYS A 91 -10.78 8.01 21.21
C LYS A 91 -10.06 8.99 22.13
N SER A 92 -9.34 8.48 23.11
CA SER A 92 -8.64 9.29 24.13
C SER A 92 -7.37 8.59 24.64
N LEU A 93 -6.51 9.31 25.36
CA LEU A 93 -5.27 8.78 25.94
C LEU A 93 -5.48 7.53 26.81
N LYS A 94 -6.60 7.47 27.55
CA LYS A 94 -6.92 6.33 28.41
C LYS A 94 -7.19 5.03 27.67
N ASP A 95 -7.46 5.10 26.36
CA ASP A 95 -7.75 3.93 25.52
C ASP A 95 -6.48 3.33 24.89
N ILE A 96 -5.32 3.96 25.10
CA ILE A 96 -4.03 3.50 24.61
C ILE A 96 -3.66 2.18 25.29
N SER A 97 -3.19 1.23 24.49
CA SER A 97 -2.58 0.00 25.00
C SER A 97 -1.39 -0.43 24.11
N GLU A 98 -0.44 -1.11 24.73
CA GLU A 98 0.72 -1.69 24.04
C GLU A 98 0.29 -2.66 22.94
N GLU A 99 -0.72 -3.49 23.21
CA GLU A 99 -1.26 -4.46 22.25
C GLU A 99 -1.76 -3.79 20.95
N LYS A 100 -2.50 -2.68 21.07
CA LYS A 100 -2.99 -1.92 19.92
C LYS A 100 -1.84 -1.37 19.10
N PHE A 101 -0.84 -0.78 19.76
CA PHE A 101 0.36 -0.29 19.07
C PHE A 101 1.10 -1.42 18.35
N ASN A 102 1.39 -2.52 19.03
CA ASN A 102 2.08 -3.66 18.45
C ASN A 102 1.35 -4.20 17.22
N THR A 103 0.03 -4.39 17.31
CA THR A 103 -0.77 -4.88 16.20
C THR A 103 -0.78 -3.92 15.01
N LEU A 104 -1.04 -2.63 15.25
CA LEU A 104 -1.13 -1.64 14.18
C LEU A 104 0.23 -1.34 13.56
N PHE A 105 1.30 -1.25 14.34
CA PHE A 105 2.65 -1.08 13.81
C PHE A 105 3.12 -2.30 13.03
N LYS A 106 2.83 -3.51 13.51
CA LYS A 106 3.17 -4.75 12.78
C LYS A 106 2.59 -4.71 11.37
N VAL A 107 1.30 -4.49 11.23
CA VAL A 107 0.61 -4.58 9.93
C VAL A 107 0.83 -3.34 9.06
N ASN A 108 0.77 -2.13 9.65
CA ASN A 108 0.78 -0.89 8.88
C ASN A 108 2.18 -0.30 8.63
N THR A 109 3.20 -0.75 9.38
CA THR A 109 4.57 -0.19 9.29
C THR A 109 5.60 -1.27 9.04
N ILE A 110 5.67 -2.30 9.90
CA ILE A 110 6.73 -3.33 9.82
C ILE A 110 6.57 -4.19 8.58
N VAL A 111 5.37 -4.70 8.29
CA VAL A 111 5.12 -5.49 7.09
C VAL A 111 5.44 -4.71 5.80
N PRO A 112 4.96 -3.48 5.59
CA PRO A 112 5.39 -2.67 4.44
C PRO A 112 6.90 -2.41 4.38
N ALA A 113 7.57 -2.22 5.52
CA ALA A 113 9.02 -2.05 5.57
C ALA A 113 9.77 -3.32 5.13
N LEU A 114 9.33 -4.50 5.57
CA LEU A 114 9.90 -5.79 5.15
C LEU A 114 9.63 -6.04 3.66
N VAL A 115 8.44 -5.70 3.16
CA VAL A 115 8.16 -5.75 1.72
C VAL A 115 9.09 -4.80 0.97
N ALA A 116 9.29 -3.57 1.44
CA ALA A 116 10.23 -2.65 0.82
C ALA A 116 11.66 -3.23 0.79
N LYS A 117 12.14 -3.81 1.91
CA LYS A 117 13.45 -4.46 2.03
C LYS A 117 13.69 -5.49 0.92
N HIS A 118 12.73 -6.37 0.68
CA HIS A 118 12.92 -7.50 -0.24
C HIS A 118 12.53 -7.18 -1.68
N PHE A 119 11.51 -6.35 -1.91
CA PHE A 119 10.96 -6.09 -3.26
C PHE A 119 11.65 -4.94 -3.99
N THR A 120 12.16 -3.91 -3.30
CA THR A 120 12.77 -2.75 -3.99
C THR A 120 14.04 -3.12 -4.74
N SER A 121 14.81 -4.09 -4.25
CA SER A 121 15.98 -4.63 -4.95
C SER A 121 15.63 -5.38 -6.25
N LYS A 122 14.36 -5.75 -6.44
CA LYS A 122 13.84 -6.48 -7.60
C LYS A 122 13.19 -5.56 -8.63
N LEU A 123 13.13 -4.27 -8.36
CA LEU A 123 12.58 -3.28 -9.27
C LEU A 123 13.39 -3.18 -10.58
N ASN A 124 12.68 -2.92 -11.67
CA ASN A 124 13.29 -2.69 -12.98
C ASN A 124 14.22 -1.46 -12.89
N LYS A 125 15.48 -1.65 -13.36
CA LYS A 125 16.51 -0.59 -13.39
C LYS A 125 16.72 0.02 -14.77
N LYS A 126 16.09 -0.52 -15.79
CA LYS A 126 16.23 -0.04 -17.17
C LYS A 126 15.13 0.94 -17.55
N ASN A 127 13.96 0.80 -16.93
CA ASN A 127 12.81 1.66 -17.13
C ASN A 127 12.34 2.18 -15.78
N GLN A 128 11.51 3.23 -15.79
CA GLN A 128 10.84 3.67 -14.57
C GLN A 128 10.08 2.52 -13.95
N SER A 129 10.24 2.36 -12.64
CA SER A 129 9.57 1.36 -11.83
C SER A 129 8.97 1.99 -10.59
N LEU A 130 7.91 1.38 -10.06
CA LEU A 130 7.11 1.96 -8.99
C LEU A 130 7.06 1.02 -7.78
N PHE A 131 7.27 1.57 -6.59
CA PHE A 131 6.92 0.96 -5.32
C PHE A 131 5.95 1.89 -4.59
N ALA A 132 4.70 1.48 -4.43
CA ALA A 132 3.69 2.29 -3.78
C ALA A 132 3.08 1.55 -2.59
N ALA A 133 3.04 2.20 -1.42
CA ALA A 133 2.41 1.64 -0.23
C ALA A 133 1.17 2.46 0.17
N LEU A 134 0.06 1.78 0.51
CA LEU A 134 -1.14 2.45 0.99
C LEU A 134 -0.89 3.06 2.38
N SER A 135 -0.77 4.38 2.39
CA SER A 135 -0.75 5.21 3.58
C SER A 135 -2.13 5.83 3.82
N ALA A 136 -2.18 6.88 4.59
CA ALA A 136 -3.42 7.60 4.88
C ALA A 136 -3.12 9.06 5.26
N ARG A 137 -4.02 9.98 4.94
CA ARG A 137 -3.94 11.39 5.36
C ARG A 137 -3.78 11.55 6.87
N VAL A 138 -4.39 10.65 7.66
CA VAL A 138 -4.26 10.66 9.11
C VAL A 138 -2.84 10.39 9.62
N GLY A 139 -1.91 9.93 8.77
CA GLY A 139 -0.48 9.81 9.06
C GLY A 139 0.28 11.14 8.95
N SER A 140 -0.32 12.21 8.43
CA SER A 140 0.24 13.55 8.46
C SER A 140 0.18 14.13 9.87
N ILE A 141 1.32 14.60 10.39
CA ILE A 141 1.42 15.23 11.70
C ILE A 141 0.88 16.66 11.62
N SER A 142 1.26 17.38 10.55
CA SER A 142 0.87 18.77 10.34
C SER A 142 -0.62 18.94 10.03
N ASP A 143 -1.27 17.95 9.39
CA ASP A 143 -2.69 17.96 9.02
C ASP A 143 -3.62 17.47 10.17
N ASN A 144 -3.04 17.04 11.30
CA ASN A 144 -3.78 16.45 12.40
C ASN A 144 -4.47 17.53 13.28
N GLN A 145 -5.75 17.79 12.99
CA GLN A 145 -6.59 18.71 13.77
C GLN A 145 -7.65 17.96 14.61
N LEU A 146 -7.89 16.67 14.33
CA LEU A 146 -8.98 15.91 14.95
C LEU A 146 -8.54 15.10 16.17
N GLY A 147 -7.28 14.73 16.28
CA GLY A 147 -6.79 13.82 17.33
C GLY A 147 -7.41 12.41 17.25
N GLY A 148 -7.34 11.67 18.36
CA GLY A 148 -7.80 10.27 18.42
C GLY A 148 -6.97 9.33 17.53
N TRP A 149 -7.33 8.03 17.51
CA TRP A 149 -6.70 6.99 16.67
C TRP A 149 -5.18 6.95 16.80
N TYR A 150 -4.68 7.04 18.04
CA TYR A 150 -3.26 7.26 18.34
C TYR A 150 -2.34 6.26 17.65
N ALA A 151 -2.61 4.97 17.85
CA ALA A 151 -1.77 3.92 17.26
C ALA A 151 -1.87 3.88 15.73
N TYR A 152 -3.06 4.13 15.16
CA TYR A 152 -3.24 4.15 13.70
C TYR A 152 -2.52 5.33 13.06
N ARG A 153 -2.70 6.55 13.59
CA ARG A 153 -1.99 7.75 13.10
C ARG A 153 -0.49 7.57 13.20
N ALA A 154 -0.01 7.14 14.37
CA ALA A 154 1.41 6.91 14.60
C ALA A 154 1.98 5.85 13.64
N SER A 155 1.27 4.75 13.39
CA SER A 155 1.71 3.71 12.46
C SER A 155 1.78 4.22 11.01
N LYS A 156 0.86 5.08 10.57
CA LYS A 156 0.88 5.66 9.22
C LYS A 156 1.91 6.78 9.08
N ALA A 157 2.17 7.57 10.11
CA ALA A 157 3.29 8.52 10.16
C ALA A 157 4.64 7.78 10.06
N ALA A 158 4.81 6.69 10.82
CA ALA A 158 5.98 5.84 10.74
C ALA A 158 6.16 5.22 9.34
N LEU A 159 5.07 4.78 8.70
CA LEU A 159 5.12 4.30 7.31
C LEU A 159 5.58 5.40 6.34
N ASN A 160 5.11 6.63 6.49
CA ASN A 160 5.54 7.75 5.65
C ASN A 160 7.05 8.01 5.81
N MET A 161 7.58 7.89 7.04
CA MET A 161 9.03 7.98 7.29
C MET A 161 9.80 6.82 6.62
N ILE A 162 9.29 5.59 6.68
CA ILE A 162 9.90 4.44 5.99
C ILE A 162 9.92 4.66 4.48
N ILE A 163 8.82 5.12 3.89
CA ILE A 163 8.74 5.44 2.45
C ILE A 163 9.80 6.48 2.07
N LYS A 164 9.90 7.57 2.84
CA LYS A 164 10.90 8.63 2.60
C LYS A 164 12.32 8.11 2.68
N THR A 165 12.64 7.34 3.70
CA THR A 165 13.97 6.76 3.91
C THR A 165 14.33 5.78 2.81
N THR A 166 13.39 4.89 2.44
CA THR A 166 13.54 3.93 1.34
C THR A 166 13.80 4.64 0.02
N ALA A 167 13.05 5.71 -0.28
CA ALA A 167 13.23 6.48 -1.51
C ALA A 167 14.65 7.07 -1.62
N ILE A 168 15.17 7.63 -0.52
CA ILE A 168 16.54 8.19 -0.46
C ILE A 168 17.59 7.11 -0.71
N GLU A 169 17.42 5.93 -0.13
CA GLU A 169 18.33 4.80 -0.31
C GLU A 169 18.29 4.27 -1.74
N ILE A 170 17.06 4.00 -2.24
CA ILE A 170 16.88 3.38 -3.56
C ILE A 170 17.34 4.31 -4.69
N LYS A 171 17.18 5.62 -4.57
CA LYS A 171 17.70 6.59 -5.55
C LYS A 171 19.19 6.41 -5.85
N ARG A 172 19.99 5.92 -4.88
CA ARG A 172 21.42 5.66 -5.07
C ARG A 172 21.71 4.40 -5.90
N GLN A 173 20.75 3.48 -6.00
CA GLN A 173 20.91 2.16 -6.63
C GLN A 173 20.07 2.01 -7.90
N ASN A 174 18.99 2.78 -8.00
CA ASN A 174 18.02 2.78 -9.10
C ASN A 174 17.42 4.20 -9.22
N GLU A 175 18.02 5.03 -10.04
CA GLU A 175 17.65 6.44 -10.22
C GLU A 175 16.27 6.61 -10.88
N THR A 176 15.78 5.57 -11.56
CA THR A 176 14.47 5.59 -12.24
C THR A 176 13.33 5.05 -11.38
N ALA A 177 13.63 4.57 -10.16
CA ALA A 177 12.61 4.06 -9.27
C ALA A 177 11.85 5.19 -8.56
N VAL A 178 10.53 5.04 -8.47
CA VAL A 178 9.64 5.91 -7.73
C VAL A 178 9.08 5.14 -6.53
N VAL A 179 9.34 5.63 -5.31
CA VAL A 179 8.88 5.04 -4.05
C VAL A 179 7.95 6.03 -3.37
N VAL A 180 6.66 5.72 -3.24
CA VAL A 180 5.66 6.68 -2.75
C VAL A 180 4.63 6.07 -1.80
N GLY A 181 4.01 6.93 -0.98
CA GLY A 181 2.80 6.64 -0.24
C GLY A 181 1.56 7.04 -1.03
N LEU A 182 0.48 6.29 -0.91
CA LEU A 182 -0.82 6.62 -1.50
C LEU A 182 -1.91 6.66 -0.43
N HIS A 183 -2.70 7.74 -0.44
CA HIS A 183 -3.93 7.84 0.34
C HIS A 183 -5.14 7.60 -0.59
N PRO A 184 -5.92 6.54 -0.37
CA PRO A 184 -7.00 6.15 -1.27
C PRO A 184 -8.29 6.99 -1.11
N GLY A 185 -8.33 7.94 -0.18
CA GLY A 185 -9.59 8.53 0.30
C GLY A 185 -10.31 7.58 1.26
N THR A 186 -11.59 7.85 1.52
CA THR A 186 -12.44 6.91 2.27
C THR A 186 -13.09 5.95 1.31
N VAL A 187 -12.62 4.70 1.31
CA VAL A 187 -13.10 3.64 0.41
C VAL A 187 -14.09 2.75 1.13
N ASP A 188 -15.21 2.42 0.49
CA ASP A 188 -16.16 1.45 1.02
C ASP A 188 -15.52 0.07 1.11
N SER A 189 -15.22 -0.33 2.32
CA SER A 189 -14.49 -1.55 2.64
C SER A 189 -14.73 -1.96 4.09
N ASN A 190 -14.39 -3.19 4.45
CA ASN A 190 -14.48 -3.65 5.84
C ASN A 190 -13.67 -2.75 6.80
N LEU A 191 -12.54 -2.18 6.35
CA LEU A 191 -11.71 -1.30 7.16
C LEU A 191 -12.40 0.01 7.51
N SER A 192 -13.18 0.61 6.62
CA SER A 192 -13.84 1.90 6.83
C SER A 192 -15.26 1.77 7.37
N LYS A 193 -15.90 0.61 7.16
CA LYS A 193 -17.34 0.40 7.42
C LYS A 193 -17.85 0.92 8.78
N PRO A 194 -17.16 0.71 9.92
CA PRO A 194 -17.62 1.22 11.22
C PRO A 194 -17.57 2.75 11.35
N PHE A 195 -16.86 3.44 10.43
CA PHE A 195 -16.57 4.87 10.51
C PHE A 195 -17.22 5.68 9.38
N GLN A 196 -18.09 5.06 8.58
CA GLN A 196 -18.71 5.69 7.40
C GLN A 196 -19.90 6.61 7.75
N SER A 197 -20.49 6.49 8.94
CA SER A 197 -21.72 7.22 9.31
C SER A 197 -21.63 8.74 9.17
N ASN A 198 -20.43 9.31 9.29
CA ASN A 198 -20.20 10.75 9.17
C ASN A 198 -19.48 11.14 7.86
N VAL A 199 -19.30 10.20 6.94
CA VAL A 199 -18.67 10.46 5.64
C VAL A 199 -19.74 10.91 4.66
N PRO A 200 -19.62 12.10 4.06
CA PRO A 200 -20.53 12.50 3.00
C PRO A 200 -20.52 11.45 1.87
N GLU A 201 -21.69 11.15 1.29
CA GLU A 201 -21.83 10.16 0.21
C GLU A 201 -20.87 10.43 -0.96
N SER A 202 -20.67 11.70 -1.30
CA SER A 202 -19.73 12.13 -2.35
C SER A 202 -18.24 11.91 -2.02
N LYS A 203 -17.92 11.54 -0.76
CA LYS A 203 -16.55 11.27 -0.29
C LYS A 203 -16.33 9.79 0.12
N LEU A 204 -17.35 8.95 -0.04
CA LEU A 204 -17.24 7.51 0.11
C LEU A 204 -17.08 6.88 -1.26
N PHE A 205 -15.89 6.38 -1.55
CA PHE A 205 -15.53 5.86 -2.87
C PHE A 205 -15.69 4.36 -2.97
N THR A 206 -16.05 3.86 -4.15
CA THR A 206 -15.87 2.43 -4.43
C THR A 206 -14.38 2.12 -4.56
N PRO A 207 -13.95 0.87 -4.32
CA PRO A 207 -12.55 0.45 -4.52
C PRO A 207 -12.06 0.76 -5.94
N GLU A 208 -12.88 0.51 -6.96
CA GLU A 208 -12.56 0.69 -8.37
C GLU A 208 -12.34 2.17 -8.70
N PHE A 209 -13.21 3.07 -8.20
CA PHE A 209 -13.04 4.50 -8.39
C PHE A 209 -11.75 5.00 -7.75
N SER A 210 -11.51 4.63 -6.48
CA SER A 210 -10.30 5.03 -5.76
C SER A 210 -9.03 4.53 -6.46
N VAL A 211 -9.02 3.27 -6.90
CA VAL A 211 -7.88 2.67 -7.61
C VAL A 211 -7.65 3.35 -8.96
N SER A 212 -8.70 3.57 -9.75
CA SER A 212 -8.58 4.31 -11.03
C SER A 212 -7.92 5.68 -10.83
N LYS A 213 -8.31 6.42 -9.78
CA LYS A 213 -7.71 7.70 -9.45
C LYS A 213 -6.25 7.59 -9.02
N MET A 214 -5.93 6.65 -8.14
CA MET A 214 -4.54 6.42 -7.69
C MET A 214 -3.63 5.98 -8.85
N ILE A 215 -4.13 5.22 -9.81
CA ILE A 215 -3.36 4.83 -11.01
C ILE A 215 -3.04 6.07 -11.85
N ASN A 216 -4.00 6.96 -12.09
CA ASN A 216 -3.75 8.21 -12.80
C ASN A 216 -2.67 9.06 -12.08
N VAL A 217 -2.67 9.05 -10.73
CA VAL A 217 -1.58 9.69 -9.97
C VAL A 217 -0.25 9.02 -10.24
N LEU A 218 -0.18 7.68 -10.11
CA LEU A 218 1.05 6.91 -10.31
C LEU A 218 1.63 7.10 -11.72
N GLU A 219 0.79 7.16 -12.76
CA GLU A 219 1.20 7.37 -14.15
C GLU A 219 1.80 8.77 -14.39
N GLY A 220 1.41 9.76 -13.59
CA GLY A 220 1.93 11.12 -13.65
C GLY A 220 3.22 11.35 -12.86
N LEU A 221 3.65 10.39 -12.03
CA LEU A 221 4.83 10.55 -11.18
C LEU A 221 6.14 10.35 -11.95
N SER A 222 7.15 11.03 -11.47
CA SER A 222 8.54 10.93 -11.90
C SER A 222 9.46 10.55 -10.73
N PRO A 223 10.73 10.19 -10.96
CA PRO A 223 11.70 9.94 -9.88
C PRO A 223 11.85 11.12 -8.90
N GLU A 224 11.55 12.35 -9.32
CA GLU A 224 11.61 13.56 -8.47
C GLU A 224 10.50 13.58 -7.39
N ASP A 225 9.44 12.81 -7.61
CA ASP A 225 8.32 12.67 -6.67
C ASP A 225 8.56 11.59 -5.61
N SER A 226 9.66 10.86 -5.74
CA SER A 226 9.99 9.75 -4.84
C SER A 226 10.15 10.22 -3.39
N GLY A 227 9.60 9.47 -2.46
CA GLY A 227 9.63 9.76 -1.02
C GLY A 227 8.50 10.68 -0.55
N ARG A 228 7.50 10.95 -1.38
CA ARG A 228 6.31 11.74 -1.04
C ARG A 228 5.09 10.84 -0.82
N CYS A 229 4.03 11.43 -0.26
CA CYS A 229 2.73 10.79 -0.10
C CYS A 229 1.68 11.59 -0.89
N PHE A 230 0.91 10.91 -1.73
CA PHE A 230 -0.12 11.53 -2.57
C PHE A 230 -1.50 11.02 -2.22
N ALA A 231 -2.48 11.90 -2.24
CA ALA A 231 -3.88 11.52 -2.17
C ALA A 231 -4.36 11.02 -3.55
N TRP A 232 -5.51 10.37 -3.55
CA TRP A 232 -6.20 9.85 -4.74
C TRP A 232 -6.43 10.89 -5.85
N ASP A 233 -6.46 12.17 -5.52
CA ASP A 233 -6.65 13.29 -6.44
C ASP A 233 -5.34 13.95 -6.91
N GLY A 234 -4.19 13.38 -6.53
CA GLY A 234 -2.86 13.88 -6.85
C GLY A 234 -2.33 14.96 -5.90
N THR A 235 -3.13 15.37 -4.90
CA THR A 235 -2.66 16.32 -3.89
C THR A 235 -1.58 15.69 -3.02
N GLU A 236 -0.44 16.36 -2.87
CA GLU A 236 0.60 15.94 -1.93
C GLU A 236 0.10 16.10 -0.48
N ILE A 237 0.35 15.08 0.32
CA ILE A 237 0.07 15.08 1.76
C ILE A 237 1.39 15.34 2.48
N ASN A 238 1.49 16.53 3.08
CA ASN A 238 2.65 16.88 3.90
C ASN A 238 2.71 16.01 5.17
N PRO A 239 3.91 15.66 5.63
CA PRO A 239 4.11 14.85 6.84
C PRO A 239 3.69 15.56 8.13
#